data_025c0320fa193b371083522b30166c1b
#
_entry.id   025c0320fa193b371083522b30166c1b
#
_cell.length_a   1.000
_cell.length_b   1.000
_cell.length_c   1.000
_cell.angle_alpha   90.00
_cell.angle_beta   90.00
_cell.angle_gamma   90.00
#
_symmetry.space_group_name_H-M   'P 1'
#
loop_
_entity.id
_entity.type
_entity.pdbx_description
1 polymer ?
#
loop_
_entity_poly.entity_id
_entity_poly.type
_entity_poly.pdbx_seq_one_letter_code
_entity_poly.pdbx_strand_id
1 'polypeptide(L)'
;AVMPSPTAPEIGLPVQNTEQYGQINTNPVHAVAQQPVSTFSIDVDTGSYANSRRFLNNGRLPPVNAVRVEELINYFDYSYPLPQGRAPFAVHTDTVDSPWQPHAKIIKIGIKAQDLALKELPPANLVFLVDVSGSMNASDKLPLVKQTLRLLTEQLRAQDKVTLITYASGEKLVLPPTSGSHKQSILRAINGLQAGGATAGEQAIQLAYQEAEKAHIKNGINRILLATDGDFNVGITDFDTLKGMVAEKRKAGISLTTLGFGTGNYNERLMEQ
;
A
#
# COMPACT_ATOMS: atom_id res chain seq x y z
N ALA A 1 -1.84 39.90 -46.34
CA ALA A 1 -2.28 38.94 -45.34
C ALA A 1 -1.20 37.83 -45.27
N VAL A 2 -0.46 37.79 -44.17
CA VAL A 2 0.54 36.72 -43.90
C VAL A 2 -0.20 35.61 -43.22
N MET A 3 -0.25 34.42 -43.83
CA MET A 3 -0.79 33.22 -43.20
C MET A 3 0.16 32.76 -42.08
N PRO A 4 -0.34 32.39 -40.90
CA PRO A 4 0.50 31.79 -39.86
C PRO A 4 0.93 30.41 -40.31
N SER A 5 2.23 30.11 -40.15
CA SER A 5 2.80 28.79 -40.40
C SER A 5 2.18 27.75 -39.42
N PRO A 6 1.89 26.55 -39.88
CA PRO A 6 1.41 25.49 -38.99
C PRO A 6 2.50 25.16 -37.96
N THR A 7 2.16 25.27 -36.67
CA THR A 7 2.98 24.78 -35.57
C THR A 7 3.08 23.27 -35.70
N ALA A 8 4.31 22.73 -35.77
CA ALA A 8 4.56 21.32 -35.70
C ALA A 8 4.04 20.73 -34.36
N PRO A 9 3.45 19.52 -34.35
CA PRO A 9 3.05 18.92 -33.11
C PRO A 9 4.28 18.74 -32.21
N GLU A 10 4.21 19.23 -30.97
CA GLU A 10 5.19 18.91 -29.93
C GLU A 10 5.19 17.38 -29.76
N ILE A 11 6.25 16.75 -30.22
CA ILE A 11 6.55 15.35 -29.90
C ILE A 11 6.90 15.35 -28.41
N GLY A 12 5.93 15.06 -27.55
CA GLY A 12 6.19 14.89 -26.13
C GLY A 12 7.27 13.82 -25.95
N LEU A 13 8.37 14.18 -25.30
CA LEU A 13 9.41 13.23 -24.94
C LEU A 13 8.74 12.06 -24.17
N PRO A 14 9.10 10.79 -24.46
CA PRO A 14 8.55 9.68 -23.73
C PRO A 14 8.87 9.87 -22.25
N VAL A 15 7.83 9.83 -21.40
CA VAL A 15 7.98 9.87 -19.95
C VAL A 15 8.93 8.76 -19.56
N GLN A 16 10.12 9.11 -19.05
CA GLN A 16 11.09 8.13 -18.58
C GLN A 16 10.46 7.36 -17.41
N ASN A 17 10.36 6.06 -17.56
CA ASN A 17 9.96 5.17 -16.46
C ASN A 17 11.12 5.15 -15.44
N THR A 18 10.86 5.68 -14.24
CA THR A 18 11.80 5.74 -13.11
C THR A 18 11.40 4.78 -11.99
N GLU A 19 10.51 3.83 -12.26
CA GLU A 19 10.07 2.84 -11.28
C GLU A 19 11.26 2.05 -10.72
N GLN A 20 11.27 1.86 -9.40
CA GLN A 20 12.33 1.15 -8.69
C GLN A 20 11.73 -0.05 -7.95
N TYR A 21 12.38 -1.20 -8.12
CA TYR A 21 12.00 -2.46 -7.48
C TYR A 21 13.14 -2.98 -6.62
N GLY A 22 12.81 -3.48 -5.43
CA GLY A 22 13.77 -4.12 -4.55
C GLY A 22 14.39 -5.35 -5.19
N GLN A 23 15.69 -5.59 -4.96
CA GLN A 23 16.34 -6.79 -5.48
C GLN A 23 15.79 -8.04 -4.81
N ILE A 24 15.33 -9.01 -5.60
CA ILE A 24 14.86 -10.31 -5.11
C ILE A 24 16.05 -11.24 -4.98
N ASN A 25 16.34 -11.69 -3.76
CA ASN A 25 17.33 -12.70 -3.49
C ASN A 25 16.64 -14.07 -3.39
N THR A 26 16.96 -14.98 -4.30
CA THR A 26 16.45 -16.35 -4.25
C THR A 26 17.18 -17.15 -3.17
N ASN A 27 16.43 -17.90 -2.37
CA ASN A 27 17.04 -18.80 -1.40
C ASN A 27 17.77 -19.96 -2.08
N PRO A 28 18.93 -20.40 -1.56
CA PRO A 28 19.64 -21.56 -2.09
C PRO A 28 18.87 -22.85 -1.80
N VAL A 29 19.16 -23.88 -2.58
CA VAL A 29 18.65 -25.24 -2.32
C VAL A 29 19.45 -25.84 -1.18
N HIS A 30 18.75 -26.35 -0.17
CA HIS A 30 19.34 -26.99 1.00
C HIS A 30 19.16 -28.51 0.95
N ALA A 31 20.19 -29.26 1.32
CA ALA A 31 20.09 -30.70 1.54
C ALA A 31 19.37 -30.97 2.88
N VAL A 32 18.26 -31.73 2.86
CA VAL A 32 17.45 -32.03 4.05
C VAL A 32 18.30 -32.73 5.15
N ALA A 33 19.31 -33.53 4.76
CA ALA A 33 20.22 -34.17 5.72
C ALA A 33 21.07 -33.17 6.51
N GLN A 34 21.30 -31.95 5.98
CA GLN A 34 22.08 -30.90 6.63
C GLN A 34 21.19 -29.86 7.31
N GLN A 35 20.03 -29.55 6.69
CA GLN A 35 19.05 -28.60 7.20
C GLN A 35 17.64 -29.18 7.09
N PRO A 36 17.20 -29.96 8.10
CA PRO A 36 15.91 -30.66 8.05
C PRO A 36 14.70 -29.74 8.29
N VAL A 37 14.93 -28.47 8.66
CA VAL A 37 13.86 -27.50 8.95
C VAL A 37 13.99 -26.32 8.00
N SER A 38 12.89 -25.98 7.32
CA SER A 38 12.75 -24.74 6.55
C SER A 38 11.94 -23.72 7.33
N THR A 39 12.43 -22.46 7.34
CA THR A 39 11.75 -21.33 7.98
C THR A 39 11.42 -20.29 6.91
N PHE A 40 10.22 -19.72 6.97
CA PHE A 40 9.80 -18.64 6.06
C PHE A 40 8.88 -17.67 6.81
N SER A 41 8.86 -16.42 6.36
CA SER A 41 7.89 -15.44 6.82
C SER A 41 6.57 -15.61 6.09
N ILE A 42 5.47 -15.22 6.75
CA ILE A 42 4.17 -15.11 6.10
C ILE A 42 4.20 -13.83 5.27
N ASP A 43 3.81 -13.94 4.01
CA ASP A 43 3.54 -12.85 3.12
C ASP A 43 2.06 -12.84 2.74
N VAL A 44 1.45 -11.65 2.71
CA VAL A 44 0.03 -11.44 2.38
C VAL A 44 -0.17 -10.42 1.26
N ASP A 45 0.90 -9.82 0.77
CA ASP A 45 0.85 -8.80 -0.26
C ASP A 45 0.45 -9.38 -1.62
N THR A 46 -0.15 -8.55 -2.46
CA THR A 46 -0.73 -8.95 -3.75
C THR A 46 -0.39 -7.98 -4.89
N GLY A 47 0.38 -6.92 -4.59
CA GLY A 47 0.64 -5.81 -5.51
C GLY A 47 1.35 -6.20 -6.80
N SER A 48 2.29 -7.15 -6.71
CA SER A 48 3.09 -7.62 -7.85
C SER A 48 2.22 -8.22 -8.97
N TYR A 49 1.11 -8.90 -8.64
CA TYR A 49 0.21 -9.43 -9.67
C TYR A 49 -0.49 -8.31 -10.45
N ALA A 50 -1.03 -7.30 -9.75
CA ALA A 50 -1.68 -6.16 -10.39
C ALA A 50 -0.69 -5.37 -11.26
N ASN A 51 0.54 -5.19 -10.76
CA ASN A 51 1.63 -4.54 -11.47
C ASN A 51 2.06 -5.33 -12.72
N SER A 52 2.24 -6.64 -12.61
CA SER A 52 2.57 -7.51 -13.74
C SER A 52 1.49 -7.45 -14.83
N ARG A 53 0.21 -7.49 -14.44
CA ARG A 53 -0.91 -7.31 -15.39
C ARG A 53 -0.86 -5.96 -16.10
N ARG A 54 -0.51 -4.89 -15.40
CA ARG A 54 -0.34 -3.56 -15.99
C ARG A 54 0.71 -3.56 -17.09
N PHE A 55 1.89 -4.15 -16.83
CA PHE A 55 2.95 -4.27 -17.84
C PHE A 55 2.47 -5.05 -19.08
N LEU A 56 1.86 -6.21 -18.86
CA LEU A 56 1.36 -7.07 -19.94
C LEU A 56 0.25 -6.40 -20.76
N ASN A 57 -0.67 -5.70 -20.12
CA ASN A 57 -1.73 -4.95 -20.80
C ASN A 57 -1.18 -3.80 -21.66
N ASN A 58 -0.01 -3.28 -21.30
CA ASN A 58 0.72 -2.27 -22.09
C ASN A 58 1.67 -2.89 -23.13
N GLY A 59 1.59 -4.20 -23.39
CA GLY A 59 2.43 -4.91 -24.34
C GLY A 59 3.91 -5.00 -23.94
N ARG A 60 4.23 -4.92 -22.64
CA ARG A 60 5.59 -4.97 -22.08
C ARG A 60 5.72 -6.11 -21.09
N LEU A 61 6.91 -6.70 -20.98
CA LEU A 61 7.23 -7.61 -19.89
C LEU A 61 7.59 -6.80 -18.64
N PRO A 62 7.14 -7.24 -17.45
CA PRO A 62 7.57 -6.64 -16.20
C PRO A 62 9.07 -6.86 -15.98
N PRO A 63 9.79 -5.93 -15.33
CA PRO A 63 11.14 -6.18 -14.84
C PRO A 63 11.16 -7.40 -13.91
N VAL A 64 12.25 -8.17 -13.90
CA VAL A 64 12.35 -9.39 -13.07
C VAL A 64 12.07 -9.10 -11.59
N ASN A 65 12.60 -8.01 -11.06
CA ASN A 65 12.41 -7.61 -9.67
C ASN A 65 11.00 -7.09 -9.34
N ALA A 66 10.16 -6.84 -10.35
CA ALA A 66 8.76 -6.49 -10.15
C ALA A 66 7.84 -7.73 -10.04
N VAL A 67 8.40 -8.93 -10.24
CA VAL A 67 7.64 -10.20 -10.22
C VAL A 67 7.95 -10.96 -8.94
N ARG A 68 7.09 -10.80 -7.95
CA ARG A 68 7.15 -11.55 -6.69
C ARG A 68 6.18 -12.71 -6.76
N VAL A 69 6.72 -13.92 -6.81
CA VAL A 69 5.92 -15.14 -7.01
C VAL A 69 4.93 -15.35 -5.87
N GLU A 70 5.34 -15.08 -4.64
CA GLU A 70 4.51 -15.13 -3.43
C GLU A 70 3.26 -14.24 -3.56
N GLU A 71 3.42 -13.01 -4.04
CA GLU A 71 2.32 -12.07 -4.22
C GLU A 71 1.40 -12.46 -5.40
N LEU A 72 1.96 -13.10 -6.44
CA LEU A 72 1.15 -13.66 -7.52
C LEU A 72 0.25 -14.78 -7.00
N ILE A 73 0.78 -15.61 -6.11
CA ILE A 73 0.03 -16.70 -5.47
C ILE A 73 -1.04 -16.14 -4.53
N ASN A 74 -0.68 -15.16 -3.68
CA ASN A 74 -1.60 -14.57 -2.69
C ASN A 74 -2.77 -13.80 -3.31
N TYR A 75 -2.65 -13.38 -4.57
CA TYR A 75 -3.71 -12.62 -5.24
C TYR A 75 -5.01 -13.40 -5.41
N PHE A 76 -4.95 -14.73 -5.49
CA PHE A 76 -6.11 -15.58 -5.74
C PHE A 76 -6.74 -16.07 -4.44
N ASP A 77 -8.07 -16.12 -4.40
CA ASP A 77 -8.81 -16.74 -3.30
C ASP A 77 -8.83 -18.25 -3.47
N TYR A 78 -8.32 -18.96 -2.47
CA TYR A 78 -8.27 -20.43 -2.43
C TYR A 78 -9.41 -21.05 -1.62
N SER A 79 -10.31 -20.25 -1.07
CA SER A 79 -11.47 -20.70 -0.27
C SER A 79 -11.07 -21.64 0.88
N TYR A 80 -9.96 -21.37 1.55
CA TYR A 80 -9.54 -22.18 2.69
C TYR A 80 -10.58 -22.17 3.81
N PRO A 81 -10.84 -23.34 4.45
CA PRO A 81 -11.69 -23.38 5.63
C PRO A 81 -11.20 -22.46 6.74
N LEU A 82 -12.15 -21.84 7.44
CA LEU A 82 -11.83 -21.01 8.59
C LEU A 82 -11.27 -21.84 9.76
N PRO A 83 -10.45 -21.25 10.62
CA PRO A 83 -9.99 -21.92 11.84
C PRO A 83 -11.17 -22.28 12.73
N GLN A 84 -11.06 -23.43 13.40
CA GLN A 84 -12.11 -23.92 14.30
C GLN A 84 -11.89 -23.45 15.74
N GLY A 85 -12.97 -23.20 16.45
CA GLY A 85 -12.94 -22.82 17.86
C GLY A 85 -12.27 -21.47 18.12
N ARG A 86 -11.29 -21.41 19.03
CA ARG A 86 -10.56 -20.18 19.41
C ARG A 86 -9.21 -20.03 18.73
N ALA A 87 -8.88 -20.89 17.77
CA ALA A 87 -7.62 -20.79 17.06
C ALA A 87 -7.59 -19.51 16.21
N PRO A 88 -6.54 -18.68 16.29
CA PRO A 88 -6.47 -17.41 15.54
C PRO A 88 -6.24 -17.65 14.04
N PHE A 89 -5.71 -18.80 13.66
CA PHE A 89 -5.49 -19.19 12.26
C PHE A 89 -5.53 -20.72 12.11
N ALA A 90 -5.74 -21.17 10.88
CA ALA A 90 -5.62 -22.57 10.46
C ALA A 90 -4.52 -22.70 9.42
N VAL A 91 -3.82 -23.83 9.42
CA VAL A 91 -2.80 -24.17 8.42
C VAL A 91 -3.33 -25.30 7.55
N HIS A 92 -3.32 -25.09 6.24
CA HIS A 92 -3.74 -26.05 5.23
C HIS A 92 -2.51 -26.45 4.42
N THR A 93 -2.21 -27.74 4.37
CA THR A 93 -1.10 -28.27 3.58
C THR A 93 -1.58 -29.24 2.54
N ASP A 94 -0.95 -29.19 1.37
CA ASP A 94 -1.20 -30.10 0.27
C ASP A 94 0.11 -30.42 -0.44
N THR A 95 0.22 -31.61 -1.02
CA THR A 95 1.43 -32.04 -1.74
C THR A 95 1.03 -32.63 -3.07
N VAL A 96 1.61 -32.10 -4.16
CA VAL A 96 1.38 -32.57 -5.53
C VAL A 96 2.70 -32.82 -6.25
N ASP A 97 2.68 -33.65 -7.27
CA ASP A 97 3.85 -33.83 -8.12
C ASP A 97 4.12 -32.58 -8.96
N SER A 98 5.40 -32.22 -9.09
CA SER A 98 5.75 -31.06 -9.88
C SER A 98 5.50 -31.29 -11.37
N PRO A 99 4.73 -30.41 -12.06
CA PRO A 99 4.52 -30.53 -13.49
C PRO A 99 5.76 -30.16 -14.33
N TRP A 100 6.76 -29.55 -13.73
CA TRP A 100 7.98 -29.11 -14.42
C TRP A 100 9.17 -30.04 -14.17
N GLN A 101 9.16 -30.82 -13.08
CA GLN A 101 10.26 -31.67 -12.65
C GLN A 101 9.76 -33.03 -12.18
N PRO A 102 9.94 -34.11 -12.95
CA PRO A 102 9.30 -35.41 -12.69
C PRO A 102 9.64 -36.07 -11.33
N HIS A 103 10.76 -35.67 -10.71
CA HIS A 103 11.21 -36.21 -9.43
C HIS A 103 11.05 -35.22 -8.24
N ALA A 104 10.38 -34.10 -8.48
CA ALA A 104 10.13 -33.10 -7.46
C ALA A 104 8.66 -33.06 -7.05
N LYS A 105 8.41 -32.60 -5.84
CA LYS A 105 7.06 -32.34 -5.32
C LYS A 105 6.93 -30.87 -4.96
N ILE A 106 5.72 -30.36 -5.13
CA ILE A 106 5.32 -29.03 -4.67
C ILE A 106 4.55 -29.22 -3.37
N ILE A 107 4.98 -28.56 -2.32
CA ILE A 107 4.24 -28.48 -1.05
C ILE A 107 3.58 -27.11 -1.01
N LYS A 108 2.24 -27.08 -0.95
CA LYS A 108 1.44 -25.88 -0.75
C LYS A 108 1.16 -25.75 0.75
N ILE A 109 1.45 -24.57 1.30
CA ILE A 109 1.15 -24.23 2.70
C ILE A 109 0.28 -22.99 2.68
N GLY A 110 -1.01 -23.14 3.02
CA GLY A 110 -1.96 -22.05 3.12
C GLY A 110 -2.26 -21.73 4.58
N ILE A 111 -2.27 -20.44 4.93
CA ILE A 111 -2.61 -19.99 6.28
C ILE A 111 -3.85 -19.10 6.17
N LYS A 112 -4.93 -19.51 6.84
CA LYS A 112 -6.18 -18.76 6.91
C LYS A 112 -6.39 -18.23 8.31
N ALA A 113 -6.42 -16.92 8.47
CA ALA A 113 -6.80 -16.29 9.73
C ALA A 113 -8.31 -16.33 9.95
N GLN A 114 -8.74 -16.12 11.18
CA GLN A 114 -10.14 -16.03 11.53
C GLN A 114 -10.75 -14.75 10.90
N ASP A 115 -11.89 -14.88 10.23
CA ASP A 115 -12.63 -13.74 9.70
C ASP A 115 -13.41 -13.10 10.85
N LEU A 116 -13.18 -11.80 11.06
CA LEU A 116 -13.92 -11.01 12.01
C LEU A 116 -15.00 -10.20 11.29
N ALA A 117 -16.22 -10.30 11.75
CA ALA A 117 -17.29 -9.43 11.24
C ALA A 117 -16.95 -7.97 11.54
N LEU A 118 -17.28 -7.05 10.62
CA LEU A 118 -16.98 -5.62 10.78
C LEU A 118 -17.47 -5.04 12.12
N LYS A 119 -18.62 -5.52 12.60
CA LYS A 119 -19.21 -5.12 13.90
C LYS A 119 -18.39 -5.57 15.12
N GLU A 120 -17.56 -6.60 14.97
CA GLU A 120 -16.73 -7.19 16.03
C GLU A 120 -15.33 -6.55 16.09
N LEU A 121 -14.97 -5.80 15.04
CA LEU A 121 -13.71 -5.06 15.04
C LEU A 121 -13.72 -3.96 16.11
N PRO A 122 -12.57 -3.75 16.79
CA PRO A 122 -12.43 -2.61 17.68
C PRO A 122 -12.65 -1.29 16.93
N PRO A 123 -12.95 -0.18 17.65
CA PRO A 123 -13.01 1.14 17.03
C PRO A 123 -11.71 1.49 16.34
N ALA A 124 -11.80 2.19 15.21
CA ALA A 124 -10.65 2.58 14.41
C ALA A 124 -10.41 4.10 14.45
N ASN A 125 -9.14 4.50 14.62
CA ASN A 125 -8.63 5.85 14.41
C ASN A 125 -7.75 5.80 13.16
N LEU A 126 -8.24 6.33 12.05
CA LEU A 126 -7.60 6.32 10.74
C LEU A 126 -7.12 7.72 10.38
N VAL A 127 -5.83 7.85 10.10
CA VAL A 127 -5.26 9.09 9.57
C VAL A 127 -4.94 8.88 8.10
N PHE A 128 -5.67 9.58 7.23
CA PHE A 128 -5.39 9.62 5.80
C PHE A 128 -4.31 10.66 5.54
N LEU A 129 -3.13 10.22 5.15
CA LEU A 129 -2.03 11.07 4.73
C LEU A 129 -1.89 10.96 3.21
N VAL A 130 -2.30 12.01 2.51
CA VAL A 130 -2.47 11.98 1.05
C VAL A 130 -1.48 12.91 0.37
N ASP A 131 -0.71 12.34 -0.55
CA ASP A 131 0.06 13.10 -1.52
C ASP A 131 -0.89 13.85 -2.47
N VAL A 132 -0.70 15.16 -2.56
CA VAL A 132 -1.43 16.01 -3.52
C VAL A 132 -0.45 16.83 -4.37
N SER A 133 0.81 16.35 -4.53
CA SER A 133 1.79 16.98 -5.40
C SER A 133 1.32 17.02 -6.86
N GLY A 134 2.00 17.81 -7.70
CA GLY A 134 1.65 17.96 -9.11
C GLY A 134 1.66 16.65 -9.90
N SER A 135 2.54 15.69 -9.51
CA SER A 135 2.62 14.35 -10.11
C SER A 135 1.35 13.51 -9.91
N MET A 136 0.57 13.80 -8.86
CA MET A 136 -0.68 13.12 -8.52
C MET A 136 -1.88 13.48 -9.41
N ASN A 137 -1.72 14.32 -10.40
CA ASN A 137 -2.84 14.80 -11.23
C ASN A 137 -3.39 13.77 -12.23
N ALA A 138 -2.68 12.66 -12.48
CA ALA A 138 -3.14 11.63 -13.41
C ALA A 138 -4.37 10.87 -12.89
N SER A 139 -5.18 10.31 -13.82
CA SER A 139 -6.45 9.64 -13.50
C SER A 139 -6.28 8.40 -12.61
N ASP A 140 -5.16 7.73 -12.71
CA ASP A 140 -4.75 6.56 -11.93
C ASP A 140 -4.04 6.90 -10.60
N LYS A 141 -4.01 8.18 -10.22
CA LYS A 141 -3.38 8.69 -9.01
C LYS A 141 -4.43 9.37 -8.09
N LEU A 142 -4.42 10.68 -7.89
CA LEU A 142 -5.33 11.36 -6.94
C LEU A 142 -6.82 11.06 -7.17
N PRO A 143 -7.35 10.99 -8.40
CA PRO A 143 -8.73 10.57 -8.62
C PRO A 143 -9.04 9.17 -8.07
N LEU A 144 -8.12 8.20 -8.25
CA LEU A 144 -8.25 6.85 -7.72
C LEU A 144 -8.12 6.83 -6.19
N VAL A 145 -7.18 7.60 -5.61
CA VAL A 145 -7.07 7.79 -4.15
C VAL A 145 -8.40 8.28 -3.57
N LYS A 146 -9.00 9.32 -4.16
CA LYS A 146 -10.31 9.83 -3.71
C LYS A 146 -11.38 8.74 -3.74
N GLN A 147 -11.42 7.94 -4.79
CA GLN A 147 -12.40 6.85 -4.91
C GLN A 147 -12.18 5.79 -3.82
N THR A 148 -10.94 5.39 -3.58
CA THR A 148 -10.56 4.43 -2.53
C THR A 148 -10.96 4.93 -1.15
N LEU A 149 -10.63 6.19 -0.81
CA LEU A 149 -10.98 6.79 0.47
C LEU A 149 -12.50 6.97 0.66
N ARG A 150 -13.25 7.20 -0.43
CA ARG A 150 -14.72 7.24 -0.40
C ARG A 150 -15.29 5.87 -0.03
N LEU A 151 -14.85 4.80 -0.70
CA LEU A 151 -15.29 3.44 -0.39
C LEU A 151 -14.98 3.07 1.06
N LEU A 152 -13.79 3.41 1.55
CA LEU A 152 -13.43 3.19 2.95
C LEU A 152 -14.32 4.00 3.90
N THR A 153 -14.64 5.26 3.55
CA THR A 153 -15.52 6.11 4.35
C THR A 153 -16.95 5.53 4.47
N GLU A 154 -17.44 4.86 3.44
CA GLU A 154 -18.75 4.20 3.46
C GLU A 154 -18.84 3.09 4.51
N GLN A 155 -17.71 2.43 4.80
CA GLN A 155 -17.61 1.34 5.79
C GLN A 155 -17.42 1.83 7.23
N LEU A 156 -17.15 3.12 7.45
CA LEU A 156 -16.92 3.66 8.79
C LEU A 156 -18.16 3.56 9.67
N ARG A 157 -17.94 3.21 10.92
CA ARG A 157 -18.96 3.18 11.99
C ARG A 157 -18.90 4.48 12.79
N ALA A 158 -19.94 4.79 13.56
CA ALA A 158 -20.00 6.00 14.37
C ALA A 158 -18.83 6.11 15.40
N GLN A 159 -18.33 4.97 15.86
CA GLN A 159 -17.22 4.86 16.81
C GLN A 159 -15.84 5.04 16.19
N ASP A 160 -15.74 4.94 14.86
CA ASP A 160 -14.48 5.14 14.13
C ASP A 160 -14.22 6.64 13.93
N LYS A 161 -12.96 7.01 13.82
CA LYS A 161 -12.52 8.39 13.57
C LYS A 161 -11.66 8.46 12.33
N VAL A 162 -11.79 9.56 11.60
CA VAL A 162 -10.95 9.86 10.44
C VAL A 162 -10.32 11.24 10.59
N THR A 163 -9.05 11.33 10.33
CA THR A 163 -8.28 12.56 10.14
C THR A 163 -7.79 12.60 8.70
N LEU A 164 -7.81 13.75 8.04
CA LEU A 164 -7.27 13.91 6.68
C LEU A 164 -6.18 14.97 6.68
N ILE A 165 -5.00 14.55 6.26
CA ILE A 165 -3.80 15.38 6.09
C ILE A 165 -3.36 15.27 4.64
N THR A 166 -2.97 16.38 4.04
CA THR A 166 -2.34 16.42 2.72
C THR A 166 -0.92 16.94 2.83
N TYR A 167 -0.11 16.55 1.86
CA TYR A 167 1.21 17.15 1.67
C TYR A 167 1.51 17.35 0.17
N ALA A 168 2.23 18.43 -0.10
CA ALA A 168 2.79 18.80 -1.41
C ALA A 168 3.93 19.78 -1.16
N SER A 169 3.76 21.08 -1.41
CA SER A 169 4.72 22.14 -1.02
C SER A 169 4.73 22.44 0.49
N GLY A 170 4.09 21.62 1.29
CA GLY A 170 3.95 21.65 2.74
C GLY A 170 2.84 20.71 3.18
N GLU A 171 2.71 20.54 4.48
CA GLU A 171 1.66 19.72 5.09
C GLU A 171 0.46 20.57 5.49
N LYS A 172 -0.73 19.97 5.43
CA LYS A 172 -1.98 20.61 5.83
C LYS A 172 -2.93 19.63 6.50
N LEU A 173 -3.38 19.96 7.70
CA LEU A 173 -4.52 19.28 8.32
C LEU A 173 -5.81 19.78 7.64
N VAL A 174 -6.37 18.95 6.75
CA VAL A 174 -7.59 19.26 5.98
C VAL A 174 -8.85 18.99 6.78
N LEU A 175 -8.86 17.86 7.53
CA LEU A 175 -9.95 17.46 8.40
C LEU A 175 -9.38 16.98 9.73
N PRO A 176 -9.71 17.62 10.86
CA PRO A 176 -9.32 17.11 12.18
C PRO A 176 -10.06 15.81 12.51
N PRO A 177 -9.69 15.09 13.60
CA PRO A 177 -10.31 13.85 13.97
C PRO A 177 -11.84 13.95 14.00
N THR A 178 -12.50 13.27 13.06
CA THR A 178 -13.93 13.37 12.80
C THR A 178 -14.57 12.00 12.89
N SER A 179 -15.69 11.87 13.63
CA SER A 179 -16.42 10.61 13.74
C SER A 179 -16.91 10.09 12.39
N GLY A 180 -16.87 8.77 12.20
CA GLY A 180 -17.41 8.09 11.02
C GLY A 180 -18.92 8.30 10.81
N SER A 181 -19.67 8.80 11.81
CA SER A 181 -21.06 9.23 11.63
C SER A 181 -21.18 10.48 10.75
N HIS A 182 -20.15 11.31 10.67
CA HIS A 182 -20.12 12.54 9.87
C HIS A 182 -19.62 12.31 8.43
N LYS A 183 -20.07 11.24 7.79
CA LYS A 183 -19.62 10.81 6.46
C LYS A 183 -19.62 11.93 5.42
N GLN A 184 -20.64 12.77 5.41
CA GLN A 184 -20.72 13.90 4.46
C GLN A 184 -19.60 14.92 4.63
N SER A 185 -19.16 15.18 5.85
CA SER A 185 -18.03 16.08 6.10
C SER A 185 -16.72 15.47 5.65
N ILE A 186 -16.51 14.18 5.92
CA ILE A 186 -15.34 13.40 5.47
C ILE A 186 -15.31 13.37 3.93
N LEU A 187 -16.42 13.03 3.28
CA LEU A 187 -16.52 12.97 1.82
C LEU A 187 -16.30 14.33 1.16
N ARG A 188 -16.81 15.44 1.74
CA ARG A 188 -16.53 16.79 1.25
C ARG A 188 -15.04 17.12 1.30
N ALA A 189 -14.36 16.78 2.40
CA ALA A 189 -12.92 16.99 2.55
C ALA A 189 -12.14 16.19 1.49
N ILE A 190 -12.45 14.90 1.29
CA ILE A 190 -11.84 14.05 0.27
C ILE A 190 -12.09 14.59 -1.15
N ASN A 191 -13.32 14.98 -1.48
CA ASN A 191 -13.66 15.49 -2.80
C ASN A 191 -12.97 16.82 -3.11
N GLY A 192 -12.70 17.66 -2.08
CA GLY A 192 -12.02 18.93 -2.18
C GLY A 192 -10.51 18.85 -2.45
N LEU A 193 -9.90 17.66 -2.38
CA LEU A 193 -8.47 17.50 -2.66
C LEU A 193 -8.16 17.88 -4.11
N GLN A 194 -7.05 18.57 -4.32
CA GLN A 194 -6.57 18.99 -5.65
C GLN A 194 -5.07 18.76 -5.74
N ALA A 195 -4.62 18.21 -6.87
CA ALA A 195 -3.21 18.02 -7.12
C ALA A 195 -2.53 19.35 -7.50
N GLY A 196 -1.35 19.59 -6.97
CA GLY A 196 -0.52 20.77 -7.29
C GLY A 196 0.63 20.95 -6.30
N GLY A 197 1.64 21.71 -6.70
CA GLY A 197 2.82 21.96 -5.88
C GLY A 197 3.93 20.92 -6.02
N ALA A 198 5.02 21.14 -5.27
CA ALA A 198 6.18 20.25 -5.19
C ALA A 198 5.94 19.17 -4.12
N THR A 199 6.81 18.15 -4.09
CA THR A 199 6.73 17.10 -3.08
C THR A 199 7.70 17.42 -1.94
N ALA A 200 7.16 17.85 -0.80
CA ALA A 200 7.91 18.09 0.44
C ALA A 200 7.10 17.49 1.61
N GLY A 201 7.42 16.27 2.01
CA GLY A 201 6.59 15.49 2.94
C GLY A 201 7.22 15.20 4.31
N GLU A 202 8.41 15.78 4.61
CA GLU A 202 9.14 15.45 5.85
C GLU A 202 8.30 15.66 7.11
N GLN A 203 7.65 16.81 7.21
CA GLN A 203 6.85 17.16 8.38
C GLN A 203 5.47 16.49 8.35
N ALA A 204 5.00 16.07 7.18
CA ALA A 204 3.68 15.49 7.02
C ALA A 204 3.51 14.16 7.76
N ILE A 205 4.53 13.30 7.75
CA ILE A 205 4.49 12.03 8.48
C ILE A 205 4.52 12.27 10.00
N GLN A 206 5.29 13.26 10.45
CA GLN A 206 5.31 13.65 11.86
C GLN A 206 3.96 14.20 12.30
N LEU A 207 3.34 15.08 11.49
CA LEU A 207 2.00 15.60 11.74
C LEU A 207 0.97 14.46 11.79
N ALA A 208 1.08 13.48 10.87
CA ALA A 208 0.17 12.33 10.86
C ALA A 208 0.27 11.51 12.16
N TYR A 209 1.49 11.26 12.66
CA TYR A 209 1.66 10.59 13.95
C TYR A 209 1.15 11.41 15.12
N GLN A 210 1.40 12.73 15.15
CA GLN A 210 0.87 13.62 16.19
C GLN A 210 -0.66 13.59 16.25
N GLU A 211 -1.33 13.66 15.08
CA GLU A 211 -2.79 13.59 15.04
C GLU A 211 -3.32 12.19 15.39
N ALA A 212 -2.59 11.13 14.99
CA ALA A 212 -2.93 9.76 15.39
C ALA A 212 -2.83 9.56 16.91
N GLU A 213 -1.82 10.14 17.55
CA GLU A 213 -1.63 10.11 19.02
C GLU A 213 -2.73 10.90 19.76
N LYS A 214 -3.06 12.12 19.28
CA LYS A 214 -4.14 12.94 19.86
C LYS A 214 -5.50 12.23 19.85
N ALA A 215 -5.77 11.48 18.80
CA ALA A 215 -7.04 10.77 18.63
C ALA A 215 -6.96 9.29 19.02
N HIS A 216 -5.85 8.84 19.63
CA HIS A 216 -5.55 7.45 19.94
C HIS A 216 -6.71 6.76 20.67
N ILE A 217 -7.08 5.58 20.22
CA ILE A 217 -8.10 4.74 20.83
C ILE A 217 -7.41 3.56 21.51
N LYS A 218 -7.48 3.53 22.84
CA LYS A 218 -6.94 2.41 23.63
C LYS A 218 -7.68 1.12 23.27
N ASN A 219 -6.93 0.06 22.99
CA ASN A 219 -7.47 -1.21 22.50
C ASN A 219 -8.24 -1.11 21.16
N GLY A 220 -8.06 -0.01 20.44
CA GLY A 220 -8.57 0.21 19.09
C GLY A 220 -7.53 -0.01 18.01
N ILE A 221 -7.97 0.12 16.77
CA ILE A 221 -7.09 0.14 15.60
C ILE A 221 -6.64 1.59 15.39
N ASN A 222 -5.34 1.88 15.54
CA ASN A 222 -4.79 3.19 15.25
C ASN A 222 -3.85 3.05 14.05
N ARG A 223 -4.19 3.68 12.93
CA ARG A 223 -3.49 3.45 11.67
C ARG A 223 -3.40 4.71 10.81
N ILE A 224 -2.22 4.94 10.29
CA ILE A 224 -1.98 5.92 9.25
C ILE A 224 -2.06 5.19 7.89
N LEU A 225 -2.81 5.75 6.94
CA LEU A 225 -2.90 5.30 5.56
C LEU A 225 -2.24 6.36 4.69
N LEU A 226 -1.02 6.08 4.24
CA LEU A 226 -0.24 6.95 3.36
C LEU A 226 -0.55 6.61 1.91
N ALA A 227 -1.13 7.55 1.18
CA ALA A 227 -1.41 7.43 -0.25
C ALA A 227 -0.45 8.32 -1.04
N THR A 228 0.37 7.72 -1.91
CA THR A 228 1.41 8.39 -2.70
C THR A 228 1.60 7.69 -4.04
N ASP A 229 2.22 8.35 -5.01
CA ASP A 229 2.62 7.75 -6.28
C ASP A 229 4.05 7.16 -6.24
N GLY A 230 4.66 7.10 -5.05
CA GLY A 230 5.99 6.53 -4.84
C GLY A 230 7.11 7.58 -4.88
N ASP A 231 6.83 8.80 -5.30
CA ASP A 231 7.78 9.92 -5.24
C ASP A 231 7.70 10.57 -3.83
N PHE A 232 7.95 9.72 -2.83
CA PHE A 232 7.88 10.10 -1.42
C PHE A 232 9.20 10.71 -0.96
N ASN A 233 9.41 11.97 -1.35
CA ASN A 233 10.55 12.74 -0.86
C ASN A 233 10.17 13.39 0.48
N VAL A 234 10.27 12.61 1.55
CA VAL A 234 9.88 13.03 2.91
C VAL A 234 10.95 13.84 3.63
N GLY A 235 11.97 14.35 2.92
CA GLY A 235 13.04 15.14 3.54
C GLY A 235 13.89 14.37 4.58
N ILE A 236 13.40 13.24 5.09
CA ILE A 236 14.20 12.28 5.83
C ILE A 236 15.07 11.59 4.78
N THR A 237 16.25 12.12 4.54
CA THR A 237 17.23 11.61 3.56
C THR A 237 17.79 10.26 3.99
N ASP A 238 17.56 9.85 5.24
CA ASP A 238 17.96 8.58 5.80
C ASP A 238 16.75 7.67 6.01
N PHE A 239 16.66 6.66 5.16
CA PHE A 239 15.64 5.64 5.17
C PHE A 239 15.59 4.85 6.50
N ASP A 240 16.75 4.59 7.12
CA ASP A 240 16.84 3.88 8.39
C ASP A 240 16.23 4.69 9.53
N THR A 241 16.35 6.02 9.50
CA THR A 241 15.71 6.92 10.45
C THR A 241 14.17 6.84 10.33
N LEU A 242 13.62 6.87 9.13
CA LEU A 242 12.18 6.70 8.89
C LEU A 242 11.68 5.34 9.40
N LYS A 243 12.39 4.27 9.06
CA LYS A 243 12.08 2.90 9.50
C LYS A 243 12.13 2.78 11.04
N GLY A 244 13.13 3.38 11.68
CA GLY A 244 13.24 3.42 13.12
C GLY A 244 12.05 4.11 13.78
N MET A 245 11.66 5.28 13.28
CA MET A 245 10.49 6.01 13.76
C MET A 245 9.19 5.21 13.61
N VAL A 246 8.95 4.62 12.44
CA VAL A 246 7.77 3.79 12.20
C VAL A 246 7.74 2.59 13.14
N ALA A 247 8.89 1.92 13.35
CA ALA A 247 9.00 0.78 14.26
C ALA A 247 8.69 1.15 15.73
N GLU A 248 9.13 2.33 16.19
CA GLU A 248 8.80 2.84 17.53
C GLU A 248 7.32 3.16 17.68
N LYS A 249 6.75 3.87 16.71
CA LYS A 249 5.30 4.21 16.70
C LYS A 249 4.41 2.98 16.63
N ARG A 250 4.85 1.93 15.92
CA ARG A 250 4.16 0.64 15.91
C ARG A 250 4.16 -0.01 17.30
N LYS A 251 5.26 0.07 18.06
CA LYS A 251 5.30 -0.41 19.44
C LYS A 251 4.35 0.38 20.36
N ALA A 252 4.14 1.66 20.06
CA ALA A 252 3.15 2.50 20.75
C ALA A 252 1.69 2.25 20.27
N GLY A 253 1.47 1.30 19.36
CA GLY A 253 0.14 0.89 18.89
C GLY A 253 -0.39 1.68 17.70
N ILE A 254 0.46 2.43 16.98
CA ILE A 254 0.09 3.15 15.75
C ILE A 254 0.81 2.51 14.57
N SER A 255 0.05 1.91 13.66
CA SER A 255 0.57 1.27 12.45
C SER A 255 0.58 2.22 11.26
N LEU A 256 1.50 2.04 10.34
CA LEU A 256 1.53 2.69 9.03
C LEU A 256 1.20 1.65 7.94
N THR A 257 0.36 2.03 7.01
CA THR A 257 0.10 1.28 5.76
C THR A 257 0.32 2.22 4.59
N THR A 258 1.09 1.77 3.63
CA THR A 258 1.38 2.50 2.39
C THR A 258 0.44 2.02 1.28
N LEU A 259 -0.08 2.95 0.51
CA LEU A 259 -0.94 2.72 -0.64
C LEU A 259 -0.29 3.40 -1.86
N GLY A 260 0.29 2.61 -2.74
CA GLY A 260 0.93 3.09 -3.97
C GLY A 260 -0.08 3.26 -5.10
N PHE A 261 -0.03 4.40 -5.79
CA PHE A 261 -0.92 4.74 -6.90
C PHE A 261 -0.12 5.16 -8.13
N GLY A 262 -0.69 4.92 -9.32
CA GLY A 262 -0.14 5.40 -10.58
C GLY A 262 0.99 4.56 -11.15
N THR A 263 1.63 5.13 -12.16
CA THR A 263 2.66 4.47 -12.98
C THR A 263 3.81 5.43 -13.27
N GLY A 264 5.00 4.89 -13.55
CA GLY A 264 6.15 5.63 -14.07
C GLY A 264 7.17 6.13 -13.05
N ASN A 265 6.80 6.29 -11.79
CA ASN A 265 7.68 6.74 -10.70
C ASN A 265 7.50 5.94 -9.40
N TYR A 266 6.83 4.79 -9.46
CA TYR A 266 6.59 3.94 -8.30
C TYR A 266 7.90 3.41 -7.70
N ASN A 267 8.06 3.57 -6.39
CA ASN A 267 9.22 3.09 -5.63
C ASN A 267 8.80 2.02 -4.63
N GLU A 268 8.76 0.77 -5.09
CA GLU A 268 8.38 -0.39 -4.28
C GLU A 268 9.28 -0.53 -3.05
N ARG A 269 10.60 -0.39 -3.22
CA ARG A 269 11.57 -0.53 -2.11
C ARG A 269 11.25 0.39 -0.93
N LEU A 270 10.74 1.60 -1.18
CA LEU A 270 10.34 2.55 -0.15
C LEU A 270 8.99 2.17 0.47
N MET A 271 8.11 1.58 -0.32
CA MET A 271 6.73 1.29 0.09
C MET A 271 6.61 0.01 0.93
N GLU A 272 7.49 -0.96 0.75
CA GLU A 272 7.42 -2.27 1.43
C GLU A 272 8.16 -2.33 2.77
N GLN A 273 9.14 -1.49 3.01
CA GLN A 273 9.96 -1.55 4.23
C GLN A 273 9.45 -0.63 5.33
#